data_1f7102759ae7bc31261a19d80f45036f
#
_entry.id   1f7102759ae7bc31261a19d80f45036f
#
_cell.length_a   1.000
_cell.length_b   1.000
_cell.length_c   1.000
_cell.angle_alpha   90.00
_cell.angle_beta   90.00
_cell.angle_gamma   90.00
#
_symmetry.space_group_name_H-M   'P 1'
#
loop_
_entity.id
_entity.type
_entity.pdbx_description
1 polymer ?
#
loop_
_entity_poly.entity_id
_entity_poly.type
_entity_poly.pdbx_seq_one_letter_code
_entity_poly.pdbx_strand_id
1 'polypeptide(L)'
;ESGWPVGESLEFFMTPVKARLASMALRVVLFEDAKALLDKLIKGQWLQADAIVAFYAANAVGDDIVLYSDEAREHPLFVWHNLRQQAERPIVDGVRRPNRCLADYVAPKDMAVLDYLGCFAVTTGHGVEKKVAEFQAKHDDYSAIMLKALADRLAEAFAELMHHRVRTDLWGYAADEILTNDQMINEEYRGIRPAPGYPACPAHE
;
A
#
# COMPACT_ATOMS: atom_id res chain seq x y z
N GLU A 1 -3.85 -7.38 20.71
CA GLU A 1 -4.45 -6.01 20.77
C GLU A 1 -3.41 -5.04 21.33
N SER A 2 -2.49 -4.57 20.52
CA SER A 2 -1.58 -3.48 20.87
C SER A 2 -1.74 -2.41 19.82
N GLY A 3 -2.54 -1.38 20.17
CA GLY A 3 -2.62 -0.16 19.40
C GLY A 3 -1.22 0.42 19.20
N TRP A 4 -0.85 0.65 17.97
CA TRP A 4 0.47 1.12 17.59
C TRP A 4 0.66 2.60 17.95
N PRO A 5 1.77 3.03 18.55
CA PRO A 5 2.06 4.44 18.77
C PRO A 5 2.33 5.14 17.41
N VAL A 6 1.40 5.96 16.99
CA VAL A 6 1.37 6.67 15.70
C VAL A 6 2.55 7.65 15.52
N GLY A 7 3.25 8.03 16.60
CA GLY A 7 4.21 9.14 16.60
C GLY A 7 5.52 8.88 15.84
N GLU A 8 6.20 7.78 16.11
CA GLU A 8 7.56 7.52 15.54
C GLU A 8 7.51 7.01 14.11
N SER A 9 6.48 6.24 13.75
CA SER A 9 6.31 5.69 12.42
C SER A 9 5.92 6.74 11.38
N LEU A 10 5.14 7.76 11.76
CA LEU A 10 4.67 8.82 10.87
C LEU A 10 5.78 9.77 10.42
N GLU A 11 6.76 10.09 11.26
CA GLU A 11 7.87 10.97 10.86
C GLU A 11 8.73 10.35 9.77
N PHE A 12 9.01 9.05 9.85
CA PHE A 12 9.77 8.31 8.84
C PHE A 12 9.10 8.34 7.46
N PHE A 13 7.78 8.17 7.39
CA PHE A 13 7.01 8.13 6.14
C PHE A 13 6.56 9.48 5.61
N MET A 14 6.58 10.52 6.43
CA MET A 14 6.21 11.87 6.01
C MET A 14 7.28 12.58 5.17
N THR A 15 8.53 12.13 5.20
CA THR A 15 9.62 12.72 4.42
C THR A 15 9.38 12.63 2.90
N PRO A 16 8.94 11.49 2.32
CA PRO A 16 8.60 11.39 0.92
C PRO A 16 7.36 12.18 0.51
N VAL A 17 6.35 12.25 1.36
CA VAL A 17 5.15 13.08 1.12
C VAL A 17 5.54 14.56 1.08
N LYS A 18 6.44 15.00 1.98
CA LYS A 18 7.00 16.36 1.99
C LYS A 18 7.74 16.70 0.69
N ALA A 19 8.54 15.80 0.15
CA ALA A 19 9.30 16.02 -1.08
C ALA A 19 8.40 16.12 -2.33
N ARG A 20 7.37 15.31 -2.46
CA ARG A 20 6.41 15.37 -3.59
C ARG A 20 5.52 16.61 -3.57
N LEU A 21 5.17 17.15 -2.41
CA LEU A 21 4.40 18.37 -2.28
C LEU A 21 5.23 19.62 -2.59
N ALA A 22 6.54 19.58 -2.44
CA ALA A 22 7.44 20.74 -2.63
C ALA A 22 7.65 21.18 -4.09
N SER A 23 7.22 20.41 -5.09
CA SER A 23 7.59 20.62 -6.50
C SER A 23 6.78 21.68 -7.29
N MET A 24 5.84 22.43 -6.68
CA MET A 24 5.06 23.48 -7.38
C MET A 24 4.80 24.70 -6.48
N ALA A 25 5.06 25.91 -7.00
CA ALA A 25 5.04 27.18 -6.24
C ALA A 25 3.69 27.51 -5.54
N LEU A 26 2.54 27.09 -6.09
CA LEU A 26 1.22 27.22 -5.45
C LEU A 26 1.04 26.29 -4.25
N ARG A 27 1.95 25.31 -4.08
CA ARG A 27 1.90 24.28 -3.06
C ARG A 27 2.62 24.65 -1.76
N VAL A 28 3.41 25.72 -1.74
CA VAL A 28 4.21 26.06 -0.55
C VAL A 28 3.32 26.47 0.62
N VAL A 29 2.30 27.30 0.39
CA VAL A 29 1.35 27.71 1.44
C VAL A 29 0.52 26.51 1.91
N LEU A 30 -0.05 25.75 0.98
CA LEU A 30 -0.79 24.53 1.27
C LEU A 30 0.07 23.50 2.02
N PHE A 31 1.36 23.43 1.72
CA PHE A 31 2.29 22.52 2.39
C PHE A 31 2.54 22.90 3.85
N GLU A 32 2.78 24.18 4.14
CA GLU A 32 2.98 24.64 5.53
C GLU A 32 1.69 24.50 6.37
N ASP A 33 0.54 24.82 5.76
CA ASP A 33 -0.77 24.60 6.42
C ASP A 33 -1.02 23.10 6.70
N ALA A 34 -0.71 22.24 5.74
CA ALA A 34 -0.83 20.78 5.91
C ALA A 34 0.10 20.26 7.01
N LYS A 35 1.35 20.76 7.08
CA LYS A 35 2.27 20.43 8.18
C LYS A 35 1.73 20.86 9.54
N ALA A 36 1.25 22.11 9.62
CA ALA A 36 0.70 22.63 10.86
C ALA A 36 -0.56 21.86 11.31
N LEU A 37 -1.41 21.43 10.38
CA LEU A 37 -2.56 20.61 10.68
C LEU A 37 -2.14 19.19 11.08
N LEU A 38 -1.15 18.61 10.41
CA LEU A 38 -0.59 17.30 10.76
C LEU A 38 0.01 17.28 12.16
N ASP A 39 0.76 18.33 12.54
CA ASP A 39 1.30 18.46 13.90
C ASP A 39 0.17 18.50 14.97
N LYS A 40 -0.93 19.20 14.67
CA LYS A 40 -2.11 19.23 15.55
C LYS A 40 -2.79 17.86 15.62
N LEU A 41 -2.89 17.17 14.49
CA LEU A 41 -3.46 15.84 14.39
C LEU A 41 -2.68 14.83 15.25
N ILE A 42 -1.35 14.84 15.13
CA ILE A 42 -0.46 13.95 15.88
C ILE A 42 -0.53 14.25 17.38
N LYS A 43 -0.35 15.52 17.78
CA LYS A 43 -0.39 15.95 19.20
C LYS A 43 -1.76 15.69 19.83
N GLY A 44 -2.82 15.85 19.06
CA GLY A 44 -4.20 15.65 19.51
C GLY A 44 -4.68 14.22 19.41
N GLN A 45 -3.90 13.31 18.80
CA GLN A 45 -4.29 11.92 18.53
C GLN A 45 -5.69 11.82 17.91
N TRP A 46 -5.93 12.63 16.86
CA TRP A 46 -7.28 12.75 16.28
C TRP A 46 -7.69 11.53 15.48
N LEU A 47 -6.73 10.83 14.88
CA LEU A 47 -6.96 9.68 14.02
C LEU A 47 -6.30 8.43 14.60
N GLN A 48 -6.89 7.29 14.30
CA GLN A 48 -6.32 5.99 14.56
C GLN A 48 -6.07 5.28 13.23
N ALA A 49 -4.96 4.54 13.16
CA ALA A 49 -4.57 3.73 12.02
C ALA A 49 -4.62 2.25 12.41
N ASP A 50 -5.27 1.44 11.58
CA ASP A 50 -5.35 0.00 11.76
C ASP A 50 -4.92 -0.72 10.48
N ALA A 51 -4.33 -1.90 10.64
CA ALA A 51 -3.94 -2.78 9.55
C ALA A 51 -4.32 -4.23 9.83
N ILE A 52 -4.68 -4.95 8.78
CA ILE A 52 -4.86 -6.39 8.78
C ILE A 52 -3.88 -6.97 7.78
N VAL A 53 -3.17 -8.03 8.16
CA VAL A 53 -2.24 -8.76 7.29
C VAL A 53 -2.61 -10.24 7.32
N ALA A 54 -2.57 -10.87 6.17
CA ALA A 54 -2.81 -12.32 6.03
C ALA A 54 -1.84 -12.92 5.01
N PHE A 55 -1.47 -14.18 5.23
CA PHE A 55 -0.64 -14.96 4.32
C PHE A 55 -1.36 -16.26 3.99
N TYR A 56 -1.33 -16.63 2.71
CA TYR A 56 -2.00 -17.82 2.22
C TYR A 56 -1.05 -18.63 1.37
N ALA A 57 -1.10 -19.96 1.50
CA ALA A 57 -0.53 -20.85 0.51
C ALA A 57 -1.20 -20.55 -0.84
N ALA A 58 -0.42 -20.38 -1.91
CA ALA A 58 -0.94 -19.95 -3.19
C ALA A 58 -0.18 -20.59 -4.34
N ASN A 59 -0.88 -20.80 -5.47
CA ASN A 59 -0.26 -21.13 -6.75
C ASN A 59 -1.03 -20.48 -7.91
N ALA A 60 -0.33 -20.17 -8.99
CA ALA A 60 -0.96 -19.72 -10.21
C ALA A 60 -1.52 -20.89 -11.04
N VAL A 61 -2.69 -20.69 -11.63
CA VAL A 61 -3.33 -21.60 -12.59
C VAL A 61 -3.79 -20.78 -13.79
N GLY A 62 -2.99 -20.76 -14.85
CA GLY A 62 -3.19 -19.81 -15.94
C GLY A 62 -3.00 -18.36 -15.46
N ASP A 63 -3.99 -17.51 -15.70
CA ASP A 63 -3.98 -16.11 -15.25
C ASP A 63 -4.63 -15.93 -13.86
N ASP A 64 -5.10 -17.01 -13.23
CA ASP A 64 -5.71 -16.99 -11.89
C ASP A 64 -4.70 -17.35 -10.80
N ILE A 65 -4.95 -16.87 -9.58
CA ILE A 65 -4.23 -17.28 -8.38
C ILE A 65 -5.19 -18.03 -7.46
N VAL A 66 -4.86 -19.26 -7.13
CA VAL A 66 -5.63 -20.09 -6.19
C VAL A 66 -5.00 -19.94 -4.80
N LEU A 67 -5.79 -19.47 -3.84
CA LEU A 67 -5.44 -19.43 -2.43
C LEU A 67 -5.98 -20.67 -1.73
N TYR A 68 -5.22 -21.24 -0.80
CA TYR A 68 -5.58 -22.44 -0.08
C TYR A 68 -5.74 -22.18 1.41
N SER A 69 -6.64 -22.94 2.04
CA SER A 69 -6.84 -22.90 3.49
C SER A 69 -5.85 -23.78 4.26
N ASP A 70 -5.07 -24.58 3.54
CA ASP A 70 -4.13 -25.56 4.11
C ASP A 70 -2.81 -25.60 3.32
N GLU A 71 -1.74 -26.01 3.99
CA GLU A 71 -0.40 -26.15 3.41
C GLU A 71 -0.30 -27.31 2.39
N ALA A 72 -1.19 -28.31 2.48
CA ALA A 72 -1.24 -29.40 1.52
C ALA A 72 -1.83 -28.98 0.17
N ARG A 73 -2.46 -27.78 0.11
CA ARG A 73 -3.11 -27.22 -1.09
C ARG A 73 -4.20 -28.11 -1.67
N GLU A 74 -4.90 -28.84 -0.80
CA GLU A 74 -6.00 -29.72 -1.18
C GLU A 74 -7.35 -28.98 -1.19
N HIS A 75 -7.49 -27.94 -0.35
CA HIS A 75 -8.73 -27.20 -0.16
C HIS A 75 -8.60 -25.74 -0.64
N PRO A 76 -9.02 -25.44 -1.88
CA PRO A 76 -9.08 -24.07 -2.36
C PRO A 76 -10.01 -23.22 -1.47
N LEU A 77 -9.47 -22.12 -0.92
CA LEU A 77 -10.21 -21.15 -0.13
C LEU A 77 -10.86 -20.10 -1.06
N PHE A 78 -10.10 -19.66 -2.03
CA PHE A 78 -10.50 -18.60 -2.94
C PHE A 78 -9.72 -18.68 -4.26
N VAL A 79 -10.36 -18.34 -5.36
CA VAL A 79 -9.72 -18.17 -6.67
C VAL A 79 -9.75 -16.70 -7.02
N TRP A 80 -8.58 -16.09 -7.08
CA TRP A 80 -8.45 -14.70 -7.49
C TRP A 80 -8.27 -14.63 -9.01
N HIS A 81 -9.34 -14.23 -9.69
CA HIS A 81 -9.34 -14.06 -11.14
C HIS A 81 -8.60 -12.78 -11.52
N ASN A 82 -7.56 -12.90 -12.32
CA ASN A 82 -6.78 -11.77 -12.79
C ASN A 82 -6.98 -11.59 -14.29
N LEU A 83 -6.69 -10.39 -14.78
CA LEU A 83 -6.76 -10.05 -16.17
C LEU A 83 -5.35 -9.67 -16.67
N ARG A 84 -4.85 -10.42 -17.63
CA ARG A 84 -3.60 -10.08 -18.30
C ARG A 84 -3.71 -8.74 -19.04
N GLN A 85 -2.68 -7.90 -18.97
CA GLN A 85 -2.65 -6.61 -19.66
C GLN A 85 -3.02 -6.79 -21.14
N GLN A 86 -3.95 -5.95 -21.61
CA GLN A 86 -4.47 -6.00 -22.99
C GLN A 86 -3.79 -4.97 -23.90
N ALA A 87 -3.09 -3.98 -23.35
CA ALA A 87 -2.44 -2.93 -24.12
C ALA A 87 -1.24 -3.48 -24.92
N GLU A 88 -1.06 -2.95 -26.12
CA GLU A 88 0.12 -3.27 -26.93
C GLU A 88 1.39 -2.76 -26.22
N ARG A 89 2.38 -3.65 -26.07
CA ARG A 89 3.62 -3.32 -25.36
C ARG A 89 4.68 -2.81 -26.32
N PRO A 90 5.50 -1.82 -25.91
CA PRO A 90 6.57 -1.31 -26.76
C PRO A 90 7.62 -2.39 -27.04
N ILE A 91 8.26 -2.27 -28.22
CA ILE A 91 9.45 -3.04 -28.56
C ILE A 91 10.66 -2.28 -27.99
N VAL A 92 11.46 -2.95 -27.17
CA VAL A 92 12.71 -2.41 -26.61
C VAL A 92 13.82 -3.35 -27.03
N ASP A 93 14.87 -2.83 -27.65
CA ASP A 93 16.01 -3.60 -28.17
C ASP A 93 15.60 -4.77 -29.08
N GLY A 94 14.56 -4.54 -29.91
CA GLY A 94 14.04 -5.53 -30.85
C GLY A 94 13.16 -6.62 -30.25
N VAL A 95 12.93 -6.58 -28.93
CA VAL A 95 12.09 -7.54 -28.19
C VAL A 95 10.82 -6.88 -27.69
N ARG A 96 9.66 -7.47 -28.01
CA ARG A 96 8.38 -7.03 -27.44
C ARG A 96 8.30 -7.49 -26.00
N ARG A 97 8.09 -6.56 -25.06
CA ARG A 97 7.86 -6.90 -23.66
C ARG A 97 6.53 -7.67 -23.51
N PRO A 98 6.49 -8.73 -22.67
CA PRO A 98 5.26 -9.48 -22.45
C PRO A 98 4.20 -8.64 -21.73
N ASN A 99 2.95 -8.94 -21.99
CA ASN A 99 1.84 -8.45 -21.17
C ASN A 99 1.88 -9.16 -19.82
N ARG A 100 1.74 -8.40 -18.73
CA ARG A 100 1.85 -8.91 -17.36
C ARG A 100 0.49 -9.21 -16.76
N CYS A 101 0.47 -10.20 -15.90
CA CYS A 101 -0.62 -10.53 -15.00
C CYS A 101 -0.07 -10.71 -13.59
N LEU A 102 -0.86 -10.51 -12.56
CA LEU A 102 -0.42 -10.74 -11.18
C LEU A 102 -0.01 -12.21 -10.97
N ALA A 103 -0.69 -13.15 -11.63
CA ALA A 103 -0.37 -14.57 -11.59
C ALA A 103 1.07 -14.91 -12.05
N ASP A 104 1.71 -14.04 -12.86
CA ASP A 104 3.09 -14.25 -13.30
C ASP A 104 4.12 -14.16 -12.16
N TYR A 105 3.72 -13.63 -10.99
CA TYR A 105 4.55 -13.46 -9.81
C TYR A 105 4.34 -14.54 -8.76
N VAL A 106 3.48 -15.52 -9.04
CA VAL A 106 3.18 -16.65 -8.16
C VAL A 106 3.54 -17.94 -8.89
N ALA A 107 4.20 -18.87 -8.21
CA ALA A 107 4.64 -20.12 -8.83
C ALA A 107 3.47 -20.91 -9.42
N PRO A 108 3.56 -21.37 -10.68
CA PRO A 108 2.57 -22.24 -11.27
C PRO A 108 2.36 -23.55 -10.49
N LYS A 109 1.13 -24.00 -10.41
CA LYS A 109 0.77 -25.22 -9.67
C LYS A 109 1.46 -26.49 -10.22
N ASP A 110 1.66 -26.55 -11.51
CA ASP A 110 2.28 -27.70 -12.20
C ASP A 110 3.80 -27.80 -11.97
N MET A 111 4.45 -26.73 -11.52
CA MET A 111 5.87 -26.75 -11.15
C MET A 111 6.15 -27.39 -9.79
N ALA A 112 5.12 -27.75 -9.03
CA ALA A 112 5.22 -28.32 -7.67
C ALA A 112 6.07 -27.46 -6.70
N VAL A 113 6.14 -26.14 -6.93
CA VAL A 113 6.80 -25.19 -6.04
C VAL A 113 5.78 -24.68 -5.04
N LEU A 114 6.13 -24.75 -3.75
CA LEU A 114 5.33 -24.17 -2.68
C LEU A 114 5.53 -22.66 -2.67
N ASP A 115 4.45 -21.93 -2.95
CA ASP A 115 4.49 -20.47 -2.96
C ASP A 115 3.37 -19.88 -2.11
N TYR A 116 3.44 -18.59 -1.83
CA TYR A 116 2.53 -17.90 -0.92
C TYR A 116 2.15 -16.53 -1.45
N LEU A 117 0.98 -16.07 -1.06
CA LEU A 117 0.52 -14.72 -1.31
C LEU A 117 0.28 -14.01 0.03
N GLY A 118 0.91 -12.85 0.20
CA GLY A 118 0.63 -11.94 1.30
C GLY A 118 -0.39 -10.89 0.88
N CYS A 119 -1.39 -10.66 1.73
CA CYS A 119 -2.38 -9.61 1.57
C CYS A 119 -2.36 -8.70 2.78
N PHE A 120 -2.55 -7.40 2.60
CA PHE A 120 -2.82 -6.51 3.71
C PHE A 120 -3.83 -5.43 3.32
N ALA A 121 -4.56 -4.95 4.31
CA ALA A 121 -5.40 -3.77 4.20
C ALA A 121 -5.06 -2.81 5.32
N VAL A 122 -5.07 -1.51 5.01
CA VAL A 122 -4.76 -0.44 5.96
C VAL A 122 -5.86 0.62 5.95
N THR A 123 -6.05 1.28 7.08
CA THR A 123 -6.87 2.47 7.18
C THR A 123 -6.24 3.47 8.15
N THR A 124 -6.41 4.75 7.86
CA THR A 124 -6.11 5.87 8.75
C THR A 124 -7.34 6.75 8.97
N GLY A 125 -8.53 6.21 8.61
CA GLY A 125 -9.78 6.94 8.56
C GLY A 125 -10.54 7.03 9.89
N HIS A 126 -10.14 6.26 10.91
CA HIS A 126 -10.84 6.29 12.19
C HIS A 126 -10.66 7.65 12.88
N GLY A 127 -11.78 8.33 13.13
CA GLY A 127 -11.81 9.67 13.72
C GLY A 127 -11.92 10.82 12.70
N VAL A 128 -11.68 10.59 11.41
CA VAL A 128 -11.76 11.62 10.36
C VAL A 128 -13.13 12.28 10.33
N GLU A 129 -14.21 11.51 10.24
CA GLU A 129 -15.57 12.06 10.12
C GLU A 129 -15.95 12.92 11.32
N LYS A 130 -15.63 12.45 12.51
CA LYS A 130 -15.88 13.22 13.75
C LYS A 130 -15.15 14.56 13.70
N LYS A 131 -13.88 14.56 13.28
CA LYS A 131 -13.07 15.78 13.26
C LYS A 131 -13.49 16.73 12.13
N VAL A 132 -13.87 16.20 10.99
CA VAL A 132 -14.45 16.96 9.87
C VAL A 132 -15.73 17.66 10.33
N ALA A 133 -16.65 16.97 11.03
CA ALA A 133 -17.85 17.58 11.56
C ALA A 133 -17.56 18.73 12.54
N GLU A 134 -16.51 18.59 13.37
CA GLU A 134 -16.07 19.68 14.28
C GLU A 134 -15.60 20.93 13.52
N PHE A 135 -14.90 20.76 12.38
CA PHE A 135 -14.48 21.87 11.52
C PHE A 135 -15.68 22.50 10.82
N GLN A 136 -16.55 21.70 10.24
CA GLN A 136 -17.75 22.17 9.54
C GLN A 136 -18.71 22.94 10.47
N ALA A 137 -18.87 22.49 11.72
CA ALA A 137 -19.66 23.22 12.72
C ALA A 137 -19.10 24.62 13.03
N LYS A 138 -17.82 24.86 12.72
CA LYS A 138 -17.14 26.15 12.85
C LYS A 138 -17.03 26.91 11.53
N HIS A 139 -17.68 26.43 10.48
CA HIS A 139 -17.56 26.95 9.10
C HIS A 139 -16.12 26.95 8.56
N ASP A 140 -15.28 25.99 9.01
CA ASP A 140 -13.90 25.81 8.58
C ASP A 140 -13.80 24.66 7.57
N ASP A 141 -14.35 24.89 6.38
CA ASP A 141 -14.34 23.91 5.29
C ASP A 141 -12.91 23.65 4.78
N TYR A 142 -12.03 24.64 4.87
CA TYR A 142 -10.62 24.50 4.46
C TYR A 142 -9.90 23.42 5.28
N SER A 143 -9.97 23.50 6.61
CA SER A 143 -9.38 22.48 7.49
C SER A 143 -10.06 21.12 7.34
N ALA A 144 -11.36 21.09 7.07
CA ALA A 144 -12.10 19.85 6.82
C ALA A 144 -11.61 19.13 5.56
N ILE A 145 -11.42 19.86 4.45
CA ILE A 145 -10.89 19.31 3.19
C ILE A 145 -9.43 18.87 3.37
N MET A 146 -8.62 19.70 4.03
CA MET A 146 -7.21 19.39 4.28
C MET A 146 -7.03 18.15 5.14
N LEU A 147 -7.86 17.96 6.17
CA LEU A 147 -7.83 16.77 7.01
C LEU A 147 -8.10 15.48 6.21
N LYS A 148 -9.10 15.50 5.31
CA LYS A 148 -9.38 14.36 4.42
C LYS A 148 -8.20 14.05 3.53
N ALA A 149 -7.62 15.07 2.90
CA ALA A 149 -6.43 14.90 2.05
C ALA A 149 -5.22 14.39 2.83
N LEU A 150 -5.03 14.81 4.08
CA LEU A 150 -3.99 14.26 4.96
C LEU A 150 -4.27 12.80 5.31
N ALA A 151 -5.50 12.43 5.62
CA ALA A 151 -5.86 11.05 5.93
C ALA A 151 -5.56 10.12 4.73
N ASP A 152 -5.89 10.53 3.50
CA ASP A 152 -5.55 9.76 2.30
C ASP A 152 -4.03 9.58 2.14
N ARG A 153 -3.25 10.64 2.35
CA ARG A 153 -1.78 10.55 2.27
C ARG A 153 -1.19 9.69 3.39
N LEU A 154 -1.77 9.73 4.59
CA LEU A 154 -1.37 8.89 5.71
C LEU A 154 -1.68 7.40 5.42
N ALA A 155 -2.79 7.08 4.75
CA ALA A 155 -3.10 5.71 4.35
C ALA A 155 -2.06 5.16 3.36
N GLU A 156 -1.63 5.96 2.38
CA GLU A 156 -0.56 5.57 1.46
C GLU A 156 0.78 5.35 2.18
N ALA A 157 1.15 6.26 3.08
CA ALA A 157 2.36 6.14 3.89
C ALA A 157 2.30 4.89 4.79
N PHE A 158 1.14 4.60 5.36
CA PHE A 158 0.93 3.41 6.19
C PHE A 158 1.00 2.12 5.36
N ALA A 159 0.54 2.12 4.12
CA ALA A 159 0.71 0.99 3.21
C ALA A 159 2.21 0.73 2.90
N GLU A 160 3.02 1.78 2.72
CA GLU A 160 4.48 1.63 2.57
C GLU A 160 5.12 1.01 3.83
N LEU A 161 4.75 1.51 5.02
CA LEU A 161 5.22 0.96 6.29
C LEU A 161 4.85 -0.52 6.44
N MET A 162 3.60 -0.86 6.15
CA MET A 162 3.13 -2.25 6.27
C MET A 162 3.85 -3.16 5.29
N HIS A 163 4.08 -2.72 4.05
CA HIS A 163 4.86 -3.49 3.09
C HIS A 163 6.31 -3.69 3.55
N HIS A 164 6.96 -2.65 4.07
CA HIS A 164 8.29 -2.79 4.67
C HIS A 164 8.29 -3.81 5.81
N ARG A 165 7.33 -3.73 6.74
CA ARG A 165 7.20 -4.70 7.84
C ARG A 165 6.90 -6.12 7.37
N VAL A 166 6.09 -6.27 6.34
CA VAL A 166 5.86 -7.59 5.74
C VAL A 166 7.19 -8.20 5.27
N ARG A 167 8.01 -7.43 4.57
CA ARG A 167 9.30 -7.92 4.05
C ARG A 167 10.31 -8.24 5.15
N THR A 168 10.39 -7.38 6.17
CA THR A 168 11.47 -7.45 7.18
C THR A 168 11.09 -8.21 8.45
N ASP A 169 9.82 -8.25 8.81
CA ASP A 169 9.35 -8.74 10.12
C ASP A 169 8.24 -9.79 9.99
N LEU A 170 7.08 -9.44 9.45
CA LEU A 170 5.88 -10.28 9.52
C LEU A 170 5.97 -11.55 8.64
N TRP A 171 6.50 -11.42 7.44
CA TRP A 171 6.90 -12.53 6.58
C TRP A 171 8.40 -12.80 6.68
N GLY A 172 9.19 -11.74 6.73
CA GLY A 172 10.60 -11.80 7.04
C GLY A 172 11.51 -12.32 5.92
N TYR A 173 11.06 -12.33 4.66
CA TYR A 173 11.88 -12.82 3.55
C TYR A 173 13.03 -11.87 3.15
N ALA A 174 13.08 -10.68 3.71
CA ALA A 174 14.12 -9.69 3.55
C ALA A 174 14.47 -9.03 4.91
N ALA A 175 14.69 -9.85 5.95
CA ALA A 175 14.87 -9.39 7.33
C ALA A 175 16.11 -8.48 7.51
N ASP A 176 17.09 -8.55 6.61
CA ASP A 176 18.29 -7.75 6.56
C ASP A 176 18.21 -6.52 5.63
N GLU A 177 17.01 -6.24 5.10
CA GLU A 177 16.79 -5.11 4.20
C GLU A 177 17.02 -3.78 4.92
N ILE A 178 17.95 -2.98 4.40
CA ILE A 178 18.22 -1.61 4.86
C ILE A 178 18.07 -0.69 3.66
N LEU A 179 16.91 -0.05 3.53
CA LEU A 179 16.60 0.89 2.45
C LEU A 179 16.36 2.29 3.00
N THR A 180 16.87 3.27 2.27
CA THR A 180 16.49 4.67 2.49
C THR A 180 15.07 4.94 1.99
N ASN A 181 14.47 6.05 2.41
CA ASN A 181 13.15 6.45 1.92
C ASN A 181 13.12 6.62 0.39
N ASP A 182 14.18 7.17 -0.21
CA ASP A 182 14.26 7.33 -1.67
C ASP A 182 14.31 5.99 -2.38
N GLN A 183 15.04 5.02 -1.84
CA GLN A 183 15.09 3.66 -2.38
C GLN A 183 13.74 2.94 -2.27
N MET A 184 13.01 3.13 -1.17
CA MET A 184 11.65 2.59 -1.04
C MET A 184 10.68 3.23 -2.03
N ILE A 185 10.77 4.55 -2.26
CA ILE A 185 9.96 5.26 -3.25
C ILE A 185 10.28 4.78 -4.68
N ASN A 186 11.55 4.47 -4.95
CA ASN A 186 12.00 3.94 -6.24
C ASN A 186 11.75 2.44 -6.40
N GLU A 187 11.08 1.79 -5.41
CA GLU A 187 10.74 0.37 -5.45
C GLU A 187 11.97 -0.54 -5.57
N GLU A 188 13.10 -0.16 -4.93
CA GLU A 188 14.35 -0.93 -4.93
C GLU A 188 14.32 -2.15 -3.99
N TYR A 189 13.20 -2.45 -3.40
CA TYR A 189 12.99 -3.59 -2.52
C TYR A 189 12.75 -4.89 -3.30
N ARG A 190 12.96 -6.02 -2.64
CA ARG A 190 12.64 -7.34 -3.18
C ARG A 190 11.15 -7.60 -3.14
N GLY A 191 10.58 -8.02 -4.29
CA GLY A 191 9.17 -8.34 -4.41
C GLY A 191 8.37 -7.22 -5.06
N ILE A 192 7.05 -7.36 -5.05
CA ILE A 192 6.10 -6.40 -5.62
C ILE A 192 4.97 -6.13 -4.63
N ARG A 193 4.34 -4.97 -4.76
CA ARG A 193 3.14 -4.60 -4.01
C ARG A 193 2.10 -4.02 -4.96
N PRO A 194 1.45 -4.87 -5.76
CA PRO A 194 0.38 -4.42 -6.63
C PRO A 194 -0.87 -4.10 -5.81
N ALA A 195 -1.73 -3.25 -6.38
CA ALA A 195 -3.07 -3.02 -5.90
C ALA A 195 -4.06 -3.22 -7.06
N PRO A 196 -5.34 -3.55 -6.80
CA PRO A 196 -6.36 -3.59 -7.85
C PRO A 196 -6.42 -2.29 -8.64
N GLY A 197 -6.62 -2.39 -9.97
CA GLY A 197 -6.62 -1.26 -10.89
C GLY A 197 -5.27 -0.89 -11.49
N TYR A 198 -4.17 -1.50 -11.05
CA TYR A 198 -2.84 -1.30 -11.63
C TYR A 198 -2.53 -2.31 -12.75
N PRO A 199 -1.48 -2.06 -13.58
CA PRO A 199 -1.23 -2.87 -14.78
C PRO A 199 -1.02 -4.37 -14.54
N ALA A 200 -0.57 -4.79 -13.36
CA ALA A 200 -0.38 -6.22 -13.04
C ALA A 200 -1.68 -6.88 -12.55
N CYS A 201 -2.62 -6.09 -12.02
CA CYS A 201 -3.93 -6.52 -11.53
C CYS A 201 -4.99 -5.46 -11.92
N PRO A 202 -5.41 -5.40 -13.19
CA PRO A 202 -6.25 -4.31 -13.70
C PRO A 202 -7.71 -4.36 -13.23
N ALA A 203 -8.22 -5.51 -12.80
CA ALA A 203 -9.58 -5.66 -12.30
C ALA A 203 -9.70 -5.20 -10.83
N HIS A 204 -10.87 -4.64 -10.48
CA HIS A 204 -11.23 -4.25 -9.11
C HIS A 204 -12.20 -5.25 -8.45
N GLU A 205 -12.60 -6.30 -9.16
CA GLU A 205 -13.57 -7.33 -8.72
C GLU A 205 -12.90 -8.47 -7.97
#